data_441eff8b2163fd10261cd53789ea1826
#
_entry.id   441eff8b2163fd10261cd53789ea1826
#
_cell.length_a   1.000
_cell.length_b   1.000
_cell.length_c   1.000
_cell.angle_alpha   90.00
_cell.angle_beta   90.00
_cell.angle_gamma   90.00
#
_symmetry.space_group_name_H-M   'P 1'
#
loop_
_entity.id
_entity.type
_entity.pdbx_description
1 polymer ?
#
loop_
_entity_poly.entity_id
_entity_poly.type
_entity_poly.pdbx_seq_one_letter_code
_entity_poly.pdbx_strand_id
1 'polypeptide(L)'
;MYKALGVFFCAGWAGTLCAQEVKPAPAGGAQPPQAVQGAKGGLDWDGGADLRIRHELHDNVPQYNANGAVSGNQSYLRIRPRVWGQVKNEDFRLYLRLADEFREYFQPSESRNSQFPDEVIVDNLYLDLYNLFNDRVDLRIGRQDFLGPDGYGAGRVLLDGTQGDGSRTAFMDAIKATVKIDEKNTLDLLAIYNSSDNELSWGHPKGTNGKAPKERDLTYNVPGATGMDEYGGGLYFKSKEWKEFPFDLYYLFKRETKARLAGRDLPGRNTHTLGVRVAPKLTETLSAELEGAAQAGERDGGKSVRGYMGYAGLTYKPAVETFKPFATLACYYLSGDRNHGTDDNDTSWNPLWSRWPQYSEMYPYHDRGVCYWSNLIYPNVTVGTAFANGHKVNVNAGPMFAAVEDGMGGGGGDFRGWFGMARYDFPLLKKIFGKRGDLTGHVTAELLGPGNYYTSDTVAYFLRWEVI
;
A
#
# COMPACT_ATOMS: atom_id res chain seq x y z
N MET A 1 32.84 -6.88 2.61
CA MET A 1 32.46 -8.26 2.28
C MET A 1 31.91 -9.05 3.49
N TYR A 2 31.92 -8.52 4.71
CA TYR A 2 31.45 -9.23 5.94
C TYR A 2 30.06 -8.81 6.44
N LYS A 3 29.41 -7.78 5.88
CA LYS A 3 28.05 -7.35 6.29
C LYS A 3 26.89 -8.05 5.57
N ALA A 4 27.15 -8.77 4.48
CA ALA A 4 26.09 -9.50 3.75
C ALA A 4 25.73 -10.86 4.38
N LEU A 5 26.53 -11.38 5.30
CA LEU A 5 26.28 -12.67 5.96
C LEU A 5 25.42 -12.55 7.25
N GLY A 6 25.17 -11.34 7.74
CA GLY A 6 24.39 -11.13 8.97
C GLY A 6 22.88 -11.30 8.82
N VAL A 7 22.36 -11.25 7.61
CA VAL A 7 20.92 -11.32 7.36
C VAL A 7 20.38 -12.77 7.39
N PHE A 8 21.23 -13.77 7.21
CA PHE A 8 20.82 -15.18 7.23
C PHE A 8 20.86 -15.86 8.59
N PHE A 9 21.40 -15.23 9.63
CA PHE A 9 21.58 -15.85 10.95
C PHE A 9 20.49 -15.56 11.99
N CYS A 10 19.47 -14.75 11.68
CA CYS A 10 18.31 -14.61 12.57
C CYS A 10 17.28 -15.76 12.43
N ALA A 11 17.50 -16.72 11.57
CA ALA A 11 16.59 -17.86 11.36
C ALA A 11 16.91 -19.11 12.19
N GLY A 12 17.88 -19.04 13.08
CA GLY A 12 18.32 -20.20 13.82
C GLY A 12 18.25 -20.03 15.34
N TRP A 13 17.05 -20.10 15.92
CA TRP A 13 16.75 -20.57 17.28
C TRP A 13 15.33 -20.14 17.68
N ALA A 14 14.35 -20.92 17.30
CA ALA A 14 13.10 -21.01 18.07
C ALA A 14 12.33 -22.26 17.60
N GLY A 15 12.22 -23.19 18.51
CA GLY A 15 11.36 -24.35 18.35
C GLY A 15 9.91 -23.94 18.11
N THR A 16 9.36 -24.62 17.16
CA THR A 16 7.94 -24.93 16.91
C THR A 16 6.89 -24.07 17.60
N LEU A 17 6.25 -23.19 16.89
CA LEU A 17 4.85 -22.73 17.09
C LEU A 17 4.36 -21.89 15.90
N CYS A 18 3.19 -22.03 15.54
CA CYS A 18 2.40 -21.94 14.34
C CYS A 18 1.60 -20.70 13.99
N ALA A 19 1.19 -20.50 12.76
CA ALA A 19 0.68 -19.30 12.11
C ALA A 19 -0.53 -19.39 11.18
N GLN A 20 -1.32 -18.39 11.07
CA GLN A 20 -2.27 -18.07 10.00
C GLN A 20 -2.20 -16.57 9.65
N GLU A 21 -2.43 -16.30 8.36
CA GLU A 21 -2.42 -15.01 7.70
C GLU A 21 -3.19 -13.92 8.49
N VAL A 22 -2.53 -12.88 8.92
CA VAL A 22 -3.18 -11.62 9.25
C VAL A 22 -3.23 -10.83 7.96
N LYS A 23 -4.35 -10.94 7.25
CA LYS A 23 -4.72 -9.83 6.36
C LYS A 23 -4.77 -8.58 7.25
N PRO A 24 -4.13 -7.47 6.89
CA PRO A 24 -4.46 -6.20 7.49
C PRO A 24 -5.99 -6.13 7.48
N ALA A 25 -6.60 -5.66 8.57
CA ALA A 25 -8.05 -5.52 8.63
C ALA A 25 -8.50 -4.90 7.30
N PRO A 26 -9.52 -5.45 6.64
CA PRO A 26 -9.96 -4.87 5.38
C PRO A 26 -10.18 -3.41 5.67
N ALA A 27 -9.32 -2.60 5.11
CA ALA A 27 -9.52 -1.19 5.10
C ALA A 27 -10.95 -1.00 4.62
N GLY A 28 -11.77 -0.22 5.32
CA GLY A 28 -13.22 -0.10 5.13
C GLY A 28 -13.65 0.29 3.71
N GLY A 29 -13.17 -0.44 2.74
CA GLY A 29 -13.71 -0.55 1.41
C GLY A 29 -14.80 -1.60 1.49
N ALA A 30 -16.01 -1.29 1.07
CA ALA A 30 -17.07 -2.24 0.92
C ALA A 30 -16.49 -3.47 0.22
N GLN A 31 -16.49 -4.63 0.89
CA GLN A 31 -16.19 -5.89 0.23
C GLN A 31 -17.09 -5.96 -1.00
N PRO A 32 -16.58 -6.35 -2.16
CA PRO A 32 -17.47 -6.64 -3.26
C PRO A 32 -18.50 -7.63 -2.74
N PRO A 33 -19.79 -7.38 -2.93
CA PRO A 33 -20.84 -8.22 -2.38
C PRO A 33 -20.60 -9.65 -2.86
N GLN A 34 -20.63 -10.60 -1.92
CA GLN A 34 -20.61 -12.02 -2.25
C GLN A 34 -21.72 -12.28 -3.27
N ALA A 35 -21.42 -13.06 -4.29
CA ALA A 35 -22.35 -13.40 -5.34
C ALA A 35 -23.67 -13.91 -4.74
N VAL A 36 -24.69 -13.08 -4.77
CA VAL A 36 -26.05 -13.55 -4.55
C VAL A 36 -26.41 -14.34 -5.79
N GLN A 37 -26.80 -15.61 -5.63
CA GLN A 37 -27.34 -16.41 -6.71
C GLN A 37 -28.60 -15.72 -7.24
N GLY A 38 -28.42 -14.89 -8.27
CA GLY A 38 -29.51 -14.28 -9.03
C GLY A 38 -30.12 -15.31 -9.98
N ALA A 39 -31.38 -15.15 -10.31
CA ALA A 39 -32.06 -15.98 -11.28
C ALA A 39 -31.31 -15.93 -12.62
N LYS A 40 -31.13 -17.08 -13.28
CA LYS A 40 -30.48 -17.20 -14.59
C LYS A 40 -31.07 -16.20 -15.58
N GLY A 41 -30.22 -15.29 -16.10
CA GLY A 41 -30.55 -14.38 -17.20
C GLY A 41 -31.05 -12.99 -16.83
N GLY A 42 -31.21 -12.63 -15.55
CA GLY A 42 -31.62 -11.29 -15.10
C GLY A 42 -30.44 -10.36 -14.84
N LEU A 43 -30.62 -9.04 -15.09
CA LEU A 43 -29.69 -8.02 -14.64
C LEU A 43 -29.92 -7.72 -13.15
N ASP A 44 -28.87 -7.77 -12.36
CA ASP A 44 -28.86 -7.40 -10.95
C ASP A 44 -28.20 -6.01 -10.79
N TRP A 45 -28.81 -5.15 -9.97
CA TRP A 45 -28.34 -3.81 -9.68
C TRP A 45 -28.01 -3.69 -8.20
N ASP A 46 -26.85 -3.12 -7.91
CA ASP A 46 -26.47 -2.84 -6.55
C ASP A 46 -25.73 -1.53 -6.47
N GLY A 47 -25.75 -0.87 -5.30
CA GLY A 47 -25.08 0.40 -5.10
C GLY A 47 -25.04 0.79 -3.65
N GLY A 48 -24.16 1.73 -3.34
CA GLY A 48 -23.97 2.21 -1.98
C GLY A 48 -23.17 3.50 -1.93
N ALA A 49 -22.98 3.94 -0.70
CA ALA A 49 -22.15 5.10 -0.39
C ALA A 49 -21.40 4.85 0.91
N ASP A 50 -20.25 5.46 1.06
CA ASP A 50 -19.56 5.59 2.34
C ASP A 50 -19.14 7.04 2.58
N LEU A 51 -19.11 7.43 3.83
CA LEU A 51 -18.58 8.69 4.30
C LEU A 51 -17.54 8.41 5.39
N ARG A 52 -16.30 8.74 5.10
CA ARG A 52 -15.21 8.66 6.06
C ARG A 52 -14.91 10.04 6.61
N ILE A 53 -14.86 10.13 7.93
CA ILE A 53 -14.40 11.31 8.67
C ILE A 53 -13.26 10.87 9.57
N ARG A 54 -12.10 11.53 9.44
CA ARG A 54 -10.95 11.25 10.29
C ARG A 54 -10.18 12.50 10.64
N HIS A 55 -9.59 12.48 11.81
CA HIS A 55 -8.64 13.49 12.26
C HIS A 55 -7.24 12.87 12.28
N GLU A 56 -6.28 13.61 11.77
CA GLU A 56 -4.86 13.26 11.80
C GLU A 56 -4.07 14.35 12.49
N LEU A 57 -3.23 13.92 13.43
CA LEU A 57 -2.28 14.76 14.14
C LEU A 57 -0.88 14.22 13.87
N HIS A 58 -0.01 15.05 13.31
CA HIS A 58 1.40 14.77 13.10
C HIS A 58 2.23 15.75 13.92
N ASP A 59 3.21 15.25 14.67
CA ASP A 59 4.13 16.06 15.44
C ASP A 59 5.57 15.66 15.15
N ASN A 60 6.40 16.63 14.86
CA ASN A 60 7.82 16.51 14.51
C ASN A 60 8.15 15.68 13.27
N VAL A 61 7.20 15.05 12.60
CA VAL A 61 7.44 14.11 11.51
C VAL A 61 8.21 14.71 10.34
N PRO A 62 7.88 15.93 9.84
CA PRO A 62 8.63 16.53 8.73
C PRO A 62 10.07 16.89 9.05
N GLN A 63 10.49 16.87 10.30
CA GLN A 63 11.85 17.25 10.71
C GLN A 63 12.91 16.20 10.40
N TYR A 64 12.50 14.97 10.10
CA TYR A 64 13.42 13.90 9.71
C TYR A 64 13.87 13.97 8.25
N ASN A 65 13.32 14.88 7.49
CA ASN A 65 13.74 15.17 6.14
C ASN A 65 15.11 15.86 6.17
N ALA A 66 16.06 15.38 5.38
CA ALA A 66 17.42 15.94 5.28
C ALA A 66 17.46 17.44 4.93
N ASN A 67 16.43 17.97 4.32
CA ASN A 67 16.32 19.38 3.98
C ASN A 67 15.78 20.27 5.10
N GLY A 68 15.44 19.74 6.27
CA GLY A 68 15.18 20.45 7.52
C GLY A 68 14.12 21.57 7.51
N ALA A 69 13.42 21.76 6.41
CA ALA A 69 12.76 23.03 6.12
C ALA A 69 11.24 23.05 6.38
N VAL A 70 10.66 22.02 6.98
CA VAL A 70 9.21 21.99 7.19
C VAL A 70 8.88 21.93 8.68
N SER A 71 8.27 22.98 9.19
CA SER A 71 7.72 23.00 10.54
C SER A 71 6.74 21.85 10.76
N GLY A 72 7.02 21.07 11.75
CA GLY A 72 6.59 19.73 11.94
C GLY A 72 5.14 19.44 12.27
N ASN A 73 4.37 20.36 12.79
CA ASN A 73 3.10 19.99 13.39
C ASN A 73 1.94 20.22 12.44
N GLN A 74 1.20 19.16 12.16
CA GLN A 74 0.00 19.23 11.33
C GLN A 74 -1.18 18.60 12.07
N SER A 75 -2.32 19.28 12.02
CA SER A 75 -3.59 18.77 12.56
C SER A 75 -4.70 19.13 11.58
N TYR A 76 -5.44 18.14 11.10
CA TYR A 76 -6.52 18.35 10.15
C TYR A 76 -7.57 17.23 10.18
N LEU A 77 -8.78 17.60 9.81
CA LEU A 77 -9.80 16.63 9.40
C LEU A 77 -9.63 16.26 7.93
N ARG A 78 -9.84 15.00 7.62
CA ARG A 78 -10.00 14.49 6.26
C ARG A 78 -11.38 13.89 6.12
N ILE A 79 -12.10 14.31 5.12
CA ILE A 79 -13.47 13.91 4.84
C ILE A 79 -13.49 13.31 3.44
N ARG A 80 -13.96 12.06 3.31
CA ARG A 80 -14.02 11.35 2.04
C ARG A 80 -15.41 10.74 1.82
N PRO A 81 -16.31 11.41 1.09
CA PRO A 81 -17.50 10.79 0.54
C PRO A 81 -17.15 9.93 -0.67
N ARG A 82 -17.79 8.77 -0.78
CA ARG A 82 -17.79 7.92 -1.99
C ARG A 82 -19.18 7.42 -2.28
N VAL A 83 -19.49 7.30 -3.55
CA VAL A 83 -20.72 6.63 -4.05
C VAL A 83 -20.32 5.64 -5.12
N TRP A 84 -20.98 4.48 -5.13
CA TRP A 84 -20.69 3.46 -6.12
C TRP A 84 -21.98 2.77 -6.59
N GLY A 85 -21.93 2.23 -7.81
CA GLY A 85 -22.98 1.42 -8.38
C GLY A 85 -22.43 0.37 -9.32
N GLN A 86 -23.19 -0.72 -9.46
CA GLN A 86 -22.86 -1.79 -10.38
C GLN A 86 -24.11 -2.38 -11.03
N VAL A 87 -23.89 -2.89 -12.23
CA VAL A 87 -24.83 -3.74 -12.95
C VAL A 87 -24.11 -5.02 -13.29
N LYS A 88 -24.70 -6.17 -13.02
CA LYS A 88 -24.05 -7.46 -13.25
C LYS A 88 -25.05 -8.56 -13.59
N ASN A 89 -24.54 -9.61 -14.21
CA ASN A 89 -25.15 -10.92 -14.36
C ASN A 89 -24.06 -12.01 -14.21
N GLU A 90 -24.31 -13.21 -14.72
CA GLU A 90 -23.34 -14.32 -14.70
C GLU A 90 -22.17 -14.11 -15.67
N ASP A 91 -22.32 -13.29 -16.71
CA ASP A 91 -21.34 -13.08 -17.78
C ASP A 91 -20.51 -11.81 -17.60
N PHE A 92 -21.07 -10.78 -16.97
CA PHE A 92 -20.39 -9.49 -16.84
C PHE A 92 -20.74 -8.72 -15.58
N ARG A 93 -19.90 -7.73 -15.23
CA ARG A 93 -20.14 -6.68 -14.26
C ARG A 93 -19.60 -5.35 -14.76
N LEU A 94 -20.43 -4.33 -14.81
CA LEU A 94 -20.01 -2.94 -14.95
C LEU A 94 -20.04 -2.27 -13.59
N TYR A 95 -18.94 -1.68 -13.16
CA TYR A 95 -18.77 -1.03 -11.86
C TYR A 95 -18.30 0.41 -12.02
N LEU A 96 -18.90 1.32 -11.26
CA LEU A 96 -18.49 2.73 -11.14
C LEU A 96 -18.39 3.13 -9.67
N ARG A 97 -17.32 3.81 -9.30
CA ARG A 97 -17.17 4.50 -8.01
C ARG A 97 -16.66 5.91 -8.21
N LEU A 98 -17.36 6.87 -7.61
CA LEU A 98 -16.98 8.27 -7.53
C LEU A 98 -16.47 8.56 -6.12
N ALA A 99 -15.44 9.36 -6.00
CA ALA A 99 -14.87 9.78 -4.74
C ALA A 99 -14.51 11.26 -4.75
N ASP A 100 -14.61 11.88 -3.59
CA ASP A 100 -13.99 13.16 -3.27
C ASP A 100 -13.23 13.01 -1.95
N GLU A 101 -12.17 13.75 -1.76
CA GLU A 101 -11.49 13.86 -0.48
C GLU A 101 -10.94 15.26 -0.28
N PHE A 102 -11.36 15.89 0.80
CA PHE A 102 -10.89 17.23 1.16
C PHE A 102 -10.42 17.27 2.61
N ARG A 103 -9.64 18.31 2.93
CA ARG A 103 -9.05 18.53 4.24
C ARG A 103 -9.45 19.88 4.81
N GLU A 104 -9.69 19.88 6.11
CA GLU A 104 -9.89 21.08 6.91
C GLU A 104 -8.75 21.16 7.93
N TYR A 105 -7.88 22.16 7.79
CA TYR A 105 -6.66 22.28 8.61
C TYR A 105 -6.93 23.09 9.87
N PHE A 106 -6.55 22.53 11.02
CA PHE A 106 -6.49 23.24 12.30
C PHE A 106 -5.09 23.80 12.56
N GLN A 107 -4.06 23.11 12.01
CA GLN A 107 -2.66 23.47 12.20
C GLN A 107 -1.82 23.02 10.99
N PRO A 108 -0.99 23.88 10.39
CA PRO A 108 -0.97 25.33 10.59
C PRO A 108 -2.22 25.99 9.98
N SER A 109 -2.87 26.87 10.70
CA SER A 109 -4.11 27.53 10.24
C SER A 109 -3.87 28.59 9.17
N GLU A 110 -2.67 29.16 9.12
CA GLU A 110 -2.39 30.30 8.25
C GLU A 110 -1.94 29.97 6.84
N SER A 111 -1.45 28.75 6.60
CA SER A 111 -0.85 28.39 5.32
C SER A 111 -1.69 27.49 4.43
N ARG A 112 -2.81 26.98 4.91
CA ARG A 112 -3.66 26.05 4.18
C ARG A 112 -5.13 26.30 4.46
N ASN A 113 -5.80 26.87 3.48
CA ASN A 113 -7.25 27.04 3.53
C ASN A 113 -7.95 25.68 3.40
N SER A 114 -9.20 25.62 3.88
CA SER A 114 -10.08 24.50 3.58
C SER A 114 -10.03 24.13 2.11
N GLN A 115 -9.92 22.84 1.85
CA GLN A 115 -9.90 22.30 0.47
C GLN A 115 -11.30 21.94 -0.03
N PHE A 116 -12.35 22.23 0.74
CA PHE A 116 -13.72 21.95 0.32
C PHE A 116 -14.33 23.09 -0.50
N PRO A 117 -15.06 22.80 -1.60
CA PRO A 117 -15.11 21.52 -2.30
C PRO A 117 -13.80 21.25 -3.04
N ASP A 118 -13.39 20.00 -3.08
CA ASP A 118 -12.31 19.52 -3.93
C ASP A 118 -12.88 18.93 -5.23
N GLU A 119 -12.10 18.16 -5.95
CA GLU A 119 -12.53 17.54 -7.19
C GLU A 119 -13.28 16.22 -6.95
N VAL A 120 -14.28 15.94 -7.76
CA VAL A 120 -14.91 14.61 -7.85
C VAL A 120 -14.13 13.78 -8.86
N ILE A 121 -13.68 12.63 -8.43
CA ILE A 121 -12.83 11.71 -9.18
C ILE A 121 -13.62 10.45 -9.52
N VAL A 122 -13.50 9.96 -10.76
CA VAL A 122 -13.83 8.58 -11.08
C VAL A 122 -12.73 7.71 -10.48
N ASP A 123 -13.00 7.16 -9.33
CA ASP A 123 -12.07 6.33 -8.54
C ASP A 123 -11.93 4.94 -9.14
N ASN A 124 -13.06 4.31 -9.51
CA ASN A 124 -13.08 3.08 -10.28
C ASN A 124 -14.13 3.17 -11.40
N LEU A 125 -13.80 2.64 -12.56
CA LEU A 125 -14.71 2.43 -13.69
C LEU A 125 -14.18 1.27 -14.53
N TYR A 126 -14.78 0.11 -14.38
CA TYR A 126 -14.33 -1.07 -15.08
C TYR A 126 -15.46 -2.00 -15.50
N LEU A 127 -15.18 -2.78 -16.54
CA LEU A 127 -15.98 -3.89 -17.02
C LEU A 127 -15.26 -5.19 -16.71
N ASP A 128 -15.93 -6.09 -15.99
CA ASP A 128 -15.55 -7.50 -15.90
C ASP A 128 -16.33 -8.30 -16.93
N LEU A 129 -15.66 -9.21 -17.61
CA LEU A 129 -16.21 -10.26 -18.45
C LEU A 129 -15.79 -11.60 -17.86
N TYR A 130 -16.74 -12.47 -17.58
CA TYR A 130 -16.49 -13.75 -16.91
C TYR A 130 -16.59 -14.92 -17.87
N ASN A 131 -15.95 -16.02 -17.51
CA ASN A 131 -16.11 -17.32 -18.14
C ASN A 131 -15.85 -17.36 -19.64
N LEU A 132 -14.95 -16.49 -20.12
CA LEU A 132 -14.53 -16.47 -21.52
C LEU A 132 -13.72 -17.74 -21.87
N PHE A 133 -13.77 -18.15 -23.14
CA PHE A 133 -13.01 -19.31 -23.67
C PHE A 133 -13.25 -20.62 -22.91
N ASN A 134 -14.52 -21.01 -22.75
CA ASN A 134 -14.96 -22.19 -22.00
C ASN A 134 -14.55 -22.11 -20.51
N ASP A 135 -14.93 -21.05 -19.83
CA ASP A 135 -14.73 -20.77 -18.42
C ASP A 135 -13.26 -20.63 -17.98
N ARG A 136 -12.33 -20.45 -18.94
CA ARG A 136 -10.91 -20.41 -18.63
C ARG A 136 -10.35 -19.00 -18.38
N VAL A 137 -11.04 -17.96 -18.79
CA VAL A 137 -10.54 -16.60 -18.69
C VAL A 137 -11.58 -15.65 -18.12
N ASP A 138 -11.21 -14.91 -17.09
CA ASP A 138 -11.93 -13.74 -16.65
C ASP A 138 -11.12 -12.49 -17.03
N LEU A 139 -11.79 -11.46 -17.56
CA LEU A 139 -11.15 -10.25 -18.05
C LEU A 139 -11.72 -9.01 -17.34
N ARG A 140 -10.85 -8.15 -16.78
CA ARG A 140 -11.23 -6.83 -16.29
C ARG A 140 -10.53 -5.75 -17.09
N ILE A 141 -11.29 -4.78 -17.57
CA ILE A 141 -10.80 -3.64 -18.38
C ILE A 141 -11.28 -2.36 -17.74
N GLY A 142 -10.39 -1.41 -17.51
CA GLY A 142 -10.69 -0.06 -17.06
C GLY A 142 -9.97 0.33 -15.79
N ARG A 143 -10.44 1.41 -15.19
CA ARG A 143 -9.90 1.99 -13.96
C ARG A 143 -10.27 1.15 -12.75
N GLN A 144 -9.27 0.58 -12.10
CA GLN A 144 -9.44 -0.43 -11.07
C GLN A 144 -8.37 -0.30 -9.98
N ASP A 145 -8.57 -0.97 -8.86
CA ASP A 145 -7.55 -1.23 -7.86
C ASP A 145 -7.29 -2.75 -7.72
N PHE A 146 -6.17 -3.10 -7.11
CA PHE A 146 -5.74 -4.49 -6.92
C PHE A 146 -5.76 -4.88 -5.43
N LEU A 147 -6.73 -4.36 -4.69
CA LEU A 147 -6.90 -4.63 -3.26
C LEU A 147 -7.82 -5.83 -3.00
N GLY A 148 -7.71 -6.39 -1.78
CA GLY A 148 -8.59 -7.45 -1.31
C GLY A 148 -8.29 -8.81 -1.94
N PRO A 149 -9.31 -9.65 -2.20
CA PRO A 149 -9.12 -11.00 -2.71
C PRO A 149 -8.53 -11.04 -4.13
N ASP A 150 -8.70 -9.96 -4.87
CA ASP A 150 -8.14 -9.80 -6.22
C ASP A 150 -6.70 -9.23 -6.19
N GLY A 151 -6.19 -8.93 -4.99
CA GLY A 151 -4.88 -8.33 -4.79
C GLY A 151 -3.70 -9.30 -4.94
N TYR A 152 -2.49 -8.75 -4.88
CA TYR A 152 -1.25 -9.48 -5.05
C TYR A 152 -0.47 -9.54 -3.75
N GLY A 153 -0.28 -10.78 -3.26
CA GLY A 153 0.39 -11.02 -2.00
C GLY A 153 -0.37 -10.36 -0.85
N ALA A 154 0.35 -9.85 0.12
CA ALA A 154 -0.22 -9.03 1.19
C ALA A 154 -0.21 -7.53 0.85
N GLY A 155 -0.18 -7.15 -0.42
CA GLY A 155 -0.02 -5.76 -0.87
C GLY A 155 1.35 -5.18 -0.55
N ARG A 156 2.38 -6.02 -0.46
CA ARG A 156 3.62 -5.60 0.18
C ARG A 156 4.44 -4.61 -0.60
N VAL A 157 4.65 -4.74 -1.87
CA VAL A 157 5.44 -3.78 -2.64
C VAL A 157 5.27 -3.87 -4.13
N LEU A 158 4.17 -4.42 -4.62
CA LEU A 158 4.01 -4.67 -6.04
C LEU A 158 2.90 -3.87 -6.67
N LEU A 159 1.68 -4.25 -6.38
CA LEU A 159 0.46 -3.66 -6.92
C LEU A 159 -0.58 -3.56 -5.83
N ASP A 160 -1.11 -2.39 -5.65
CA ASP A 160 -2.28 -2.16 -4.82
C ASP A 160 -3.26 -1.21 -5.53
N GLY A 161 -3.77 -0.23 -4.90
CA GLY A 161 -4.71 0.72 -5.48
C GLY A 161 -5.20 1.68 -4.43
N THR A 162 -6.44 2.09 -4.51
CA THR A 162 -7.06 2.97 -3.54
C THR A 162 -7.08 2.32 -2.17
N GLN A 163 -6.22 2.80 -1.32
CA GLN A 163 -6.09 2.30 0.03
C GLN A 163 -7.31 2.67 0.86
N GLY A 164 -7.73 1.75 1.73
CA GLY A 164 -8.79 2.04 2.68
C GLY A 164 -8.42 3.17 3.63
N ASP A 165 -7.22 3.14 4.16
CA ASP A 165 -6.66 4.18 5.01
C ASP A 165 -5.97 5.29 4.23
N GLY A 166 -5.77 5.10 2.94
CA GLY A 166 -5.17 6.08 2.06
C GLY A 166 -5.97 7.37 1.96
N SER A 167 -5.33 8.40 1.45
CA SER A 167 -5.96 9.67 1.21
C SER A 167 -6.81 9.63 -0.04
N ARG A 168 -6.36 10.31 -1.02
CA ARG A 168 -6.94 10.36 -2.34
C ARG A 168 -6.77 9.00 -3.04
N THR A 169 -7.54 8.79 -4.05
CA THR A 169 -7.58 7.54 -4.79
C THR A 169 -6.23 7.20 -5.44
N ALA A 170 -5.83 5.95 -5.38
CA ALA A 170 -4.69 5.40 -6.10
C ALA A 170 -5.17 4.24 -6.98
N PHE A 171 -5.69 4.57 -8.14
CA PHE A 171 -6.24 3.62 -9.10
C PHE A 171 -5.23 3.32 -10.23
N MET A 172 -5.46 2.21 -10.90
CA MET A 172 -4.71 1.78 -12.08
C MET A 172 -5.65 1.77 -13.29
N ASP A 173 -5.29 2.46 -14.37
CA ASP A 173 -5.95 2.26 -15.66
C ASP A 173 -5.32 1.04 -16.30
N ALA A 174 -6.06 -0.09 -16.34
CA ALA A 174 -5.45 -1.39 -16.58
C ALA A 174 -6.38 -2.38 -17.30
N ILE A 175 -5.73 -3.38 -17.88
CA ILE A 175 -6.35 -4.63 -18.33
C ILE A 175 -5.75 -5.76 -17.50
N LYS A 176 -6.61 -6.58 -16.89
CA LYS A 176 -6.24 -7.80 -16.17
C LYS A 176 -7.00 -8.97 -16.75
N ALA A 177 -6.27 -9.96 -17.28
CA ALA A 177 -6.85 -11.24 -17.66
C ALA A 177 -6.39 -12.32 -16.68
N THR A 178 -7.33 -12.98 -16.01
CA THR A 178 -7.06 -14.11 -15.13
C THR A 178 -7.34 -15.40 -15.87
N VAL A 179 -6.27 -16.12 -16.20
CA VAL A 179 -6.32 -17.45 -16.85
C VAL A 179 -6.41 -18.52 -15.76
N LYS A 180 -7.51 -19.25 -15.74
CA LYS A 180 -7.75 -20.42 -14.87
C LYS A 180 -7.07 -21.63 -15.52
N ILE A 181 -5.85 -21.95 -15.13
CA ILE A 181 -5.11 -23.10 -15.67
C ILE A 181 -5.81 -24.38 -15.22
N ASP A 182 -6.11 -24.46 -13.94
CA ASP A 182 -6.91 -25.49 -13.28
C ASP A 182 -7.53 -24.94 -12.00
N GLU A 183 -8.11 -25.80 -11.14
CA GLU A 183 -8.78 -25.42 -9.89
C GLU A 183 -7.82 -24.82 -8.83
N LYS A 184 -6.51 -25.07 -8.99
CA LYS A 184 -5.49 -24.66 -8.01
C LYS A 184 -4.54 -23.60 -8.52
N ASN A 185 -4.45 -23.47 -9.84
CA ASN A 185 -3.45 -22.66 -10.51
C ASN A 185 -4.07 -21.58 -11.39
N THR A 186 -3.68 -20.34 -11.17
CA THR A 186 -4.12 -19.20 -11.99
C THR A 186 -2.92 -18.38 -12.46
N LEU A 187 -3.07 -17.78 -13.65
CA LEU A 187 -2.10 -16.85 -14.20
C LEU A 187 -2.81 -15.53 -14.54
N ASP A 188 -2.42 -14.46 -13.88
CA ASP A 188 -2.85 -13.12 -14.23
C ASP A 188 -1.90 -12.51 -15.26
N LEU A 189 -2.47 -11.97 -16.33
CA LEU A 189 -1.80 -11.18 -17.36
C LEU A 189 -2.22 -9.72 -17.14
N LEU A 190 -1.26 -8.81 -17.01
CA LEU A 190 -1.46 -7.42 -16.63
C LEU A 190 -0.92 -6.48 -17.69
N ALA A 191 -1.70 -5.45 -18.02
CA ALA A 191 -1.25 -4.27 -18.75
C ALA A 191 -1.79 -3.03 -18.02
N ILE A 192 -0.90 -2.07 -17.74
CA ILE A 192 -1.20 -0.85 -16.95
C ILE A 192 -0.72 0.35 -17.74
N TYR A 193 -1.54 1.39 -17.79
CA TYR A 193 -1.16 2.71 -18.28
C TYR A 193 -1.79 3.79 -17.38
N ASN A 194 -0.98 4.47 -16.61
CA ASN A 194 -1.39 5.60 -15.79
C ASN A 194 -0.82 6.88 -16.40
N SER A 195 -1.68 7.69 -16.99
CA SER A 195 -1.30 9.04 -17.42
C SER A 195 -1.04 9.95 -16.24
N SER A 196 -0.11 10.87 -16.36
CA SER A 196 0.08 11.97 -15.42
C SER A 196 -1.15 12.88 -15.34
N ASP A 197 -1.94 12.95 -16.40
CA ASP A 197 -3.20 13.67 -16.43
C ASP A 197 -4.37 12.77 -16.00
N ASN A 198 -5.19 13.27 -15.08
CA ASN A 198 -6.44 12.62 -14.70
C ASN A 198 -7.62 13.31 -15.37
N GLU A 199 -7.97 12.87 -16.57
CA GLU A 199 -9.08 13.46 -17.33
C GLU A 199 -10.47 13.10 -16.79
N LEU A 200 -10.54 12.08 -15.91
CA LEU A 200 -11.80 11.64 -15.30
C LEU A 200 -11.99 12.25 -13.90
N SER A 201 -11.76 13.55 -13.78
CA SER A 201 -12.06 14.32 -12.58
C SER A 201 -12.78 15.62 -12.92
N TRP A 202 -13.65 16.08 -12.01
CA TRP A 202 -14.41 17.32 -12.14
C TRP A 202 -14.24 18.20 -10.90
N GLY A 203 -14.15 19.48 -11.11
CA GLY A 203 -13.92 20.47 -10.05
C GLY A 203 -12.47 20.90 -9.98
N HIS A 204 -12.21 21.83 -9.08
CA HIS A 204 -10.87 22.37 -8.87
C HIS A 204 -10.66 22.53 -7.36
N PRO A 205 -9.59 22.00 -6.79
CA PRO A 205 -9.28 22.24 -5.40
C PRO A 205 -9.06 23.72 -5.14
N LYS A 206 -9.70 24.22 -4.12
CA LYS A 206 -9.44 25.56 -3.62
C LYS A 206 -8.05 25.59 -3.00
N GLY A 207 -7.24 26.58 -3.34
CA GLY A 207 -5.95 26.83 -2.71
C GLY A 207 -4.70 26.43 -3.51
N THR A 208 -4.82 25.90 -4.70
CA THR A 208 -3.70 25.62 -5.59
C THR A 208 -3.51 26.71 -6.64
N ASN A 209 -3.28 27.96 -6.25
CA ASN A 209 -2.91 29.09 -7.13
C ASN A 209 -3.49 29.06 -8.55
N GLY A 210 -4.75 28.62 -8.72
CA GLY A 210 -5.45 28.59 -10.01
C GLY A 210 -5.02 27.48 -10.98
N LYS A 211 -4.16 26.55 -10.56
CA LYS A 211 -3.84 25.38 -11.38
C LYS A 211 -4.80 24.24 -11.04
N ALA A 212 -5.56 23.82 -12.02
CA ALA A 212 -6.36 22.62 -11.92
C ALA A 212 -5.43 21.43 -11.72
N PRO A 213 -5.56 20.64 -10.67
CA PRO A 213 -4.77 19.41 -10.56
C PRO A 213 -5.45 18.33 -11.37
N LYS A 214 -5.23 18.38 -12.66
CA LYS A 214 -5.42 17.21 -13.51
C LYS A 214 -4.27 16.23 -13.36
N GLU A 215 -3.17 16.68 -12.79
CA GLU A 215 -1.96 15.86 -12.64
C GLU A 215 -2.11 14.88 -11.49
N ARG A 216 -1.88 13.61 -11.78
CA ARG A 216 -1.63 12.58 -10.77
C ARG A 216 -0.23 12.81 -10.20
N ASP A 217 -0.09 12.78 -8.90
CA ASP A 217 1.22 12.65 -8.29
C ASP A 217 1.67 11.18 -8.36
N LEU A 218 2.26 10.81 -9.48
CA LEU A 218 2.81 9.47 -9.70
C LEU A 218 4.28 9.36 -9.27
N THR A 219 4.94 10.48 -9.02
CA THR A 219 6.37 10.52 -8.66
C THR A 219 6.58 10.26 -7.18
N TYR A 220 6.26 9.09 -6.77
CA TYR A 220 6.32 8.65 -5.37
C TYR A 220 7.67 8.89 -4.70
N ASN A 221 8.77 8.68 -5.43
CA ASN A 221 10.12 8.82 -4.89
C ASN A 221 10.67 10.26 -4.96
N VAL A 222 9.93 11.16 -5.60
CA VAL A 222 10.35 12.57 -5.74
C VAL A 222 9.12 13.47 -5.58
N PRO A 223 8.74 13.80 -4.34
CA PRO A 223 7.59 14.64 -4.07
C PRO A 223 7.65 15.99 -4.75
N GLY A 224 6.54 16.43 -5.34
CA GLY A 224 6.43 17.67 -6.09
C GLY A 224 6.95 17.59 -7.53
N ALA A 225 7.38 16.41 -7.99
CA ALA A 225 7.63 16.20 -9.41
C ALA A 225 6.31 15.89 -10.14
N THR A 226 6.17 16.36 -11.36
CA THR A 226 4.95 16.29 -12.18
C THR A 226 5.23 15.79 -13.59
N GLY A 227 4.20 15.42 -14.33
CA GLY A 227 4.27 15.09 -15.76
C GLY A 227 4.84 13.70 -16.06
N MET A 228 4.88 12.79 -15.08
CA MET A 228 5.34 11.41 -15.29
C MET A 228 4.17 10.49 -15.62
N ASP A 229 4.23 9.84 -16.77
CA ASP A 229 3.37 8.70 -17.05
C ASP A 229 4.00 7.41 -16.56
N GLU A 230 3.18 6.46 -16.14
CA GLU A 230 3.59 5.11 -15.78
C GLU A 230 2.90 4.10 -16.69
N TYR A 231 3.65 3.18 -17.27
CA TYR A 231 3.07 2.06 -18.01
C TYR A 231 3.89 0.80 -17.85
N GLY A 232 3.24 -0.32 -18.06
CA GLY A 232 3.88 -1.61 -17.96
C GLY A 232 2.87 -2.72 -17.80
N GLY A 233 3.25 -3.75 -17.07
CA GLY A 233 2.44 -4.92 -16.84
C GLY A 233 3.28 -6.14 -16.52
N GLY A 234 2.71 -7.34 -16.69
CA GLY A 234 3.46 -8.56 -16.46
C GLY A 234 2.59 -9.78 -16.25
N LEU A 235 3.19 -10.75 -15.61
CA LEU A 235 2.64 -12.06 -15.34
C LEU A 235 2.68 -12.31 -13.84
N TYR A 236 1.58 -12.81 -13.28
CA TYR A 236 1.51 -13.19 -11.87
C TYR A 236 0.85 -14.57 -11.75
N PHE A 237 1.65 -15.59 -11.49
CA PHE A 237 1.20 -16.96 -11.30
C PHE A 237 0.95 -17.23 -9.82
N LYS A 238 -0.21 -17.81 -9.50
CA LYS A 238 -0.61 -18.22 -8.14
C LYS A 238 -0.88 -19.72 -8.14
N SER A 239 -0.26 -20.45 -7.22
CA SER A 239 -0.45 -21.88 -7.07
C SER A 239 -0.83 -22.28 -5.65
N LYS A 240 -1.85 -23.11 -5.57
CA LYS A 240 -2.30 -23.83 -4.38
C LYS A 240 -2.16 -25.34 -4.55
N GLU A 241 -1.24 -25.78 -5.46
CA GLU A 241 -1.04 -27.19 -5.74
C GLU A 241 -0.69 -27.98 -4.49
N TRP A 242 0.16 -27.42 -3.66
CA TRP A 242 0.45 -27.96 -2.35
C TRP A 242 -0.31 -27.15 -1.28
N LYS A 243 -1.35 -27.75 -0.72
CA LYS A 243 -2.24 -27.12 0.24
C LYS A 243 -1.50 -26.41 1.39
N GLU A 244 -0.45 -27.04 1.89
CA GLU A 244 0.34 -26.51 3.01
C GLU A 244 1.50 -25.62 2.54
N PHE A 245 1.67 -25.43 1.24
CA PHE A 245 2.76 -24.64 0.67
C PHE A 245 2.30 -23.88 -0.58
N PRO A 246 1.33 -22.98 -0.47
CA PRO A 246 0.96 -22.13 -1.60
C PRO A 246 2.10 -21.19 -1.96
N PHE A 247 2.25 -20.91 -3.25
CA PHE A 247 3.29 -20.02 -3.75
C PHE A 247 2.81 -19.16 -4.91
N ASP A 248 3.44 -18.01 -5.05
CA ASP A 248 3.28 -17.09 -6.18
C ASP A 248 4.63 -16.89 -6.85
N LEU A 249 4.61 -16.76 -8.19
CA LEU A 249 5.76 -16.39 -9.01
C LEU A 249 5.34 -15.26 -9.94
N TYR A 250 6.14 -14.19 -10.03
CA TYR A 250 5.75 -13.05 -10.83
C TYR A 250 6.93 -12.40 -11.56
N TYR A 251 6.59 -11.85 -12.70
CA TYR A 251 7.44 -10.94 -13.47
C TYR A 251 6.63 -9.69 -13.79
N LEU A 252 7.16 -8.51 -13.45
CA LEU A 252 6.55 -7.22 -13.72
C LEU A 252 7.56 -6.28 -14.40
N PHE A 253 7.09 -5.56 -15.38
CA PHE A 253 7.81 -4.48 -16.03
C PHE A 253 7.09 -3.16 -15.78
N LYS A 254 7.85 -2.12 -15.41
CA LYS A 254 7.36 -0.75 -15.28
C LYS A 254 8.27 0.21 -16.02
N ARG A 255 7.68 1.08 -16.81
CA ARG A 255 8.30 2.29 -17.35
C ARG A 255 7.71 3.50 -16.64
N GLU A 256 8.57 4.36 -16.11
CA GLU A 256 8.29 5.70 -15.67
C GLU A 256 8.87 6.66 -16.70
N THR A 257 8.06 7.56 -17.26
CA THR A 257 8.55 8.56 -18.22
C THR A 257 9.30 9.68 -17.50
N LYS A 258 9.82 10.63 -18.24
CA LYS A 258 10.44 11.82 -17.64
C LYS A 258 9.45 12.60 -16.79
N ALA A 259 9.90 13.08 -15.66
CA ALA A 259 9.15 13.97 -14.78
C ALA A 259 9.81 15.34 -14.72
N ARG A 260 9.12 16.34 -14.13
CA ARG A 260 9.65 17.68 -13.86
C ARG A 260 9.58 17.99 -12.38
N LEU A 261 10.68 18.51 -11.84
CA LEU A 261 10.77 18.99 -10.47
C LEU A 261 11.39 20.39 -10.46
N ALA A 262 10.66 21.41 -9.99
CA ALA A 262 11.13 22.79 -9.90
C ALA A 262 11.80 23.29 -11.20
N GLY A 263 11.23 22.93 -12.35
CA GLY A 263 11.73 23.33 -13.67
C GLY A 263 12.88 22.48 -14.24
N ARG A 264 13.31 21.43 -13.51
CA ARG A 264 14.34 20.49 -13.98
C ARG A 264 13.69 19.21 -14.45
N ASP A 265 14.21 18.63 -15.55
CA ASP A 265 13.79 17.31 -16.00
C ASP A 265 14.44 16.23 -15.13
N LEU A 266 13.63 15.30 -14.66
CA LEU A 266 14.07 14.05 -14.02
C LEU A 266 14.04 12.93 -15.07
N PRO A 267 15.10 12.12 -15.16
CA PRO A 267 15.15 11.03 -16.13
C PRO A 267 14.08 9.98 -15.84
N GLY A 268 13.52 9.43 -16.89
CA GLY A 268 12.64 8.27 -16.79
C GLY A 268 13.40 7.01 -16.38
N ARG A 269 12.66 5.92 -16.13
CA ARG A 269 13.23 4.67 -15.64
C ARG A 269 12.47 3.46 -16.19
N ASN A 270 13.20 2.45 -16.63
CA ASN A 270 12.70 1.11 -16.87
C ASN A 270 13.05 0.22 -15.69
N THR A 271 12.10 -0.56 -15.21
CA THR A 271 12.31 -1.49 -14.09
C THR A 271 11.67 -2.85 -14.43
N HIS A 272 12.47 -3.89 -14.50
CA HIS A 272 12.04 -5.28 -14.58
C HIS A 272 12.12 -5.87 -13.17
N THR A 273 11.09 -6.53 -12.71
CA THR A 273 11.03 -7.15 -11.38
C THR A 273 10.67 -8.62 -11.52
N LEU A 274 11.48 -9.49 -10.96
CA LEU A 274 11.19 -10.91 -10.82
C LEU A 274 11.11 -11.22 -9.33
N GLY A 275 10.05 -11.92 -8.90
CA GLY A 275 9.89 -12.27 -7.50
C GLY A 275 9.13 -13.56 -7.29
N VAL A 276 9.28 -14.07 -6.07
CA VAL A 276 8.62 -15.27 -5.56
C VAL A 276 8.11 -15.02 -4.15
N ARG A 277 6.92 -15.49 -3.88
CA ARG A 277 6.32 -15.51 -2.55
C ARG A 277 5.89 -16.93 -2.21
N VAL A 278 6.14 -17.36 -0.99
CA VAL A 278 5.66 -18.64 -0.43
C VAL A 278 5.03 -18.39 0.93
N ALA A 279 3.93 -19.07 1.21
CA ALA A 279 3.19 -18.92 2.45
C ALA A 279 2.88 -20.28 3.11
N PRO A 280 3.91 -21.02 3.57
CA PRO A 280 3.72 -22.34 4.12
C PRO A 280 2.94 -22.33 5.43
N LYS A 281 2.00 -23.26 5.55
CA LYS A 281 1.34 -23.62 6.79
C LYS A 281 2.14 -24.70 7.47
N LEU A 282 2.90 -24.33 8.48
CA LEU A 282 3.84 -25.23 9.17
C LEU A 282 3.12 -26.19 10.12
N THR A 283 2.12 -25.73 10.84
CA THR A 283 1.21 -26.54 11.64
C THR A 283 -0.20 -25.87 11.71
N GLU A 284 -1.14 -26.41 12.50
CA GLU A 284 -2.50 -25.86 12.64
C GLU A 284 -2.52 -24.42 13.20
N THR A 285 -1.60 -24.08 14.00
CA THR A 285 -1.45 -22.78 14.62
C THR A 285 -0.16 -22.05 14.13
N LEU A 286 0.71 -22.53 13.12
CA LEU A 286 1.98 -21.97 12.56
C LEU A 286 2.05 -21.86 11.04
N SER A 287 2.15 -20.65 10.45
CA SER A 287 2.57 -20.47 9.07
C SER A 287 3.73 -19.50 8.97
N ALA A 288 4.48 -19.58 7.94
CA ALA A 288 5.44 -18.56 7.59
C ALA A 288 4.98 -17.85 6.32
N GLU A 289 5.55 -16.72 6.06
CA GLU A 289 5.47 -16.04 4.77
C GLU A 289 6.87 -15.54 4.42
N LEU A 290 7.31 -15.89 3.22
CA LEU A 290 8.58 -15.47 2.67
C LEU A 290 8.32 -14.86 1.30
N GLU A 291 8.86 -13.69 1.05
CA GLU A 291 8.81 -13.06 -0.27
C GLU A 291 10.18 -12.48 -0.59
N GLY A 292 10.63 -12.67 -1.83
CA GLY A 292 11.86 -12.10 -2.34
C GLY A 292 11.68 -11.64 -3.77
N ALA A 293 12.24 -10.47 -4.09
CA ALA A 293 12.23 -9.95 -5.44
C ALA A 293 13.53 -9.22 -5.77
N ALA A 294 13.89 -9.28 -7.05
CA ALA A 294 15.03 -8.58 -7.62
C ALA A 294 14.58 -7.69 -8.78
N GLN A 295 15.17 -6.52 -8.88
CA GLN A 295 14.95 -5.55 -9.92
C GLN A 295 16.20 -5.32 -10.75
N ALA A 296 16.01 -5.16 -12.05
CA ALA A 296 17.03 -4.75 -13.00
C ALA A 296 16.42 -3.80 -14.02
N GLY A 297 17.22 -2.88 -14.53
CA GLY A 297 16.74 -1.92 -15.52
C GLY A 297 17.72 -0.79 -15.78
N GLU A 298 17.18 0.31 -16.27
CA GLU A 298 17.98 1.46 -16.68
C GLU A 298 17.19 2.76 -16.51
N ARG A 299 17.87 3.82 -16.08
CA ARG A 299 17.37 5.19 -16.19
C ARG A 299 17.77 5.78 -17.54
N ASP A 300 16.97 6.71 -18.04
CA ASP A 300 17.34 7.50 -19.21
C ASP A 300 18.68 8.20 -18.94
N GLY A 301 19.65 8.02 -19.83
CA GLY A 301 21.02 8.51 -19.64
C GLY A 301 22.02 7.42 -19.23
N GLY A 302 21.61 6.13 -19.18
CA GLY A 302 22.49 4.97 -19.07
C GLY A 302 22.81 4.51 -17.65
N LYS A 303 22.17 5.10 -16.62
CA LYS A 303 22.35 4.66 -15.22
C LYS A 303 21.63 3.34 -14.98
N SER A 304 22.35 2.30 -14.56
CA SER A 304 21.73 0.98 -14.31
C SER A 304 20.87 0.98 -13.05
N VAL A 305 19.77 0.22 -13.07
CA VAL A 305 18.86 0.01 -11.92
C VAL A 305 19.02 -1.41 -11.39
N ARG A 306 19.22 -1.59 -10.09
CA ARG A 306 19.36 -2.89 -9.42
C ARG A 306 18.79 -2.81 -8.01
N GLY A 307 17.56 -3.25 -7.82
CA GLY A 307 16.90 -3.24 -6.52
C GLY A 307 16.65 -4.64 -5.98
N TYR A 308 16.55 -4.76 -4.65
CA TYR A 308 16.23 -6.04 -3.99
C TYR A 308 15.23 -5.80 -2.87
N MET A 309 14.28 -6.72 -2.73
CA MET A 309 13.32 -6.76 -1.65
C MET A 309 13.32 -8.15 -1.02
N GLY A 310 13.18 -8.21 0.30
CA GLY A 310 12.96 -9.43 1.05
C GLY A 310 11.99 -9.23 2.20
N TYR A 311 11.15 -10.20 2.41
CA TYR A 311 10.29 -10.30 3.58
C TYR A 311 10.33 -11.71 4.13
N ALA A 312 10.45 -11.82 5.45
CA ALA A 312 10.27 -13.07 6.17
C ALA A 312 9.40 -12.82 7.39
N GLY A 313 8.35 -13.59 7.54
CA GLY A 313 7.42 -13.50 8.65
C GLY A 313 7.05 -14.88 9.20
N LEU A 314 7.00 -14.98 10.51
CA LEU A 314 6.51 -16.15 11.24
C LEU A 314 5.41 -15.66 12.19
N THR A 315 4.20 -16.13 11.99
CA THR A 315 3.06 -15.66 12.78
C THR A 315 2.46 -16.82 13.59
N TYR A 316 2.20 -16.72 14.84
CA TYR A 316 1.55 -17.65 15.75
C TYR A 316 0.11 -17.25 16.07
N LYS A 317 -0.84 -18.20 15.96
CA LYS A 317 -2.25 -18.03 16.36
C LYS A 317 -2.71 -19.24 17.17
N PRO A 318 -2.67 -19.17 18.48
CA PRO A 318 -3.22 -20.22 19.32
C PRO A 318 -4.73 -20.35 19.09
N ALA A 319 -5.23 -21.58 19.20
CA ALA A 319 -6.66 -21.86 19.15
C ALA A 319 -7.32 -21.44 20.48
N VAL A 320 -7.78 -20.18 20.55
CA VAL A 320 -8.51 -19.63 21.68
C VAL A 320 -9.88 -19.18 21.21
N GLU A 321 -10.95 -19.74 21.80
CA GLU A 321 -12.31 -19.51 21.32
C GLU A 321 -12.87 -18.12 21.64
N THR A 322 -12.52 -17.57 22.81
CA THR A 322 -13.07 -16.28 23.29
C THR A 322 -12.49 -15.06 22.61
N PHE A 323 -11.26 -15.14 22.15
CA PHE A 323 -10.56 -14.11 21.39
C PHE A 323 -9.54 -14.79 20.49
N LYS A 324 -9.16 -14.14 19.41
CA LYS A 324 -8.25 -14.69 18.39
C LYS A 324 -6.89 -14.01 18.46
N PRO A 325 -6.04 -14.37 19.43
CA PRO A 325 -4.74 -13.74 19.58
C PRO A 325 -3.80 -14.19 18.46
N PHE A 326 -2.83 -13.34 18.15
CA PHE A 326 -1.74 -13.67 17.24
C PHE A 326 -0.47 -12.93 17.63
N ALA A 327 0.66 -13.50 17.23
CA ALA A 327 1.95 -12.86 17.27
C ALA A 327 2.70 -13.15 15.98
N THR A 328 3.28 -12.12 15.38
CA THR A 328 4.11 -12.24 14.16
C THR A 328 5.49 -11.67 14.45
N LEU A 329 6.52 -12.47 14.23
CA LEU A 329 7.90 -12.00 14.13
C LEU A 329 8.23 -11.86 12.66
N ALA A 330 8.66 -10.69 12.22
CA ALA A 330 8.95 -10.44 10.82
C ALA A 330 10.20 -9.59 10.63
N CYS A 331 10.80 -9.70 9.44
CA CYS A 331 11.84 -8.81 8.98
C CYS A 331 11.54 -8.38 7.55
N TYR A 332 11.61 -7.08 7.30
CA TYR A 332 11.40 -6.48 6.01
C TYR A 332 12.68 -5.81 5.54
N TYR A 333 13.07 -6.06 4.31
CA TYR A 333 14.29 -5.55 3.69
C TYR A 333 13.96 -4.88 2.36
N LEU A 334 14.41 -3.66 2.18
CA LEU A 334 14.40 -2.92 0.92
C LEU A 334 15.79 -2.35 0.68
N SER A 335 16.39 -2.64 -0.47
CA SER A 335 17.72 -2.10 -0.81
C SER A 335 17.71 -0.58 -0.93
N GLY A 336 18.83 0.05 -0.63
CA GLY A 336 19.10 1.46 -0.77
C GLY A 336 20.20 1.75 -1.79
N ASP A 337 20.41 3.02 -2.08
CA ASP A 337 21.48 3.52 -2.93
C ASP A 337 22.39 4.43 -2.11
N ARG A 338 23.62 3.99 -1.87
CA ARG A 338 24.61 4.73 -1.08
C ARG A 338 25.06 6.03 -1.75
N ASN A 339 25.11 6.01 -3.06
CA ASN A 339 25.79 7.03 -3.85
C ASN A 339 24.83 7.95 -4.62
N HIS A 340 23.62 8.07 -4.18
CA HIS A 340 22.54 8.85 -4.81
C HIS A 340 22.97 9.84 -5.91
N GLY A 341 22.92 9.40 -7.16
CA GLY A 341 23.18 10.26 -8.31
C GLY A 341 24.65 10.52 -8.65
N THR A 342 25.62 9.99 -7.89
CA THR A 342 27.06 10.26 -8.09
C THR A 342 27.78 9.17 -8.89
N ASP A 343 27.17 8.01 -9.07
CA ASP A 343 27.69 6.91 -9.89
C ASP A 343 26.67 6.45 -10.95
N ASP A 344 27.05 5.45 -11.75
CA ASP A 344 26.23 4.92 -12.85
C ASP A 344 25.23 3.84 -12.40
N ASN A 345 24.98 3.71 -11.10
CA ASN A 345 24.06 2.73 -10.55
C ASN A 345 22.99 3.39 -9.68
N ASP A 346 21.78 2.84 -9.72
CA ASP A 346 20.70 3.08 -8.77
C ASP A 346 20.35 1.74 -8.14
N THR A 347 20.75 1.54 -6.89
CA THR A 347 20.56 0.29 -6.17
C THR A 347 19.37 0.33 -5.20
N SER A 348 18.61 1.40 -5.23
CA SER A 348 17.40 1.53 -4.42
C SER A 348 16.25 0.66 -4.96
N TRP A 349 15.51 0.04 -4.03
CA TRP A 349 14.27 -0.64 -4.38
C TRP A 349 13.23 0.33 -4.92
N ASN A 350 12.56 -0.04 -5.99
CA ASN A 350 11.40 0.66 -6.52
C ASN A 350 10.10 -0.09 -6.13
N PRO A 351 9.17 0.52 -5.39
CA PRO A 351 7.93 -0.12 -4.98
C PRO A 351 6.93 -0.32 -6.13
N LEU A 352 7.31 -0.10 -7.37
CA LEU A 352 6.47 -0.19 -8.57
C LEU A 352 5.19 0.66 -8.45
N TRP A 353 4.02 0.03 -8.38
CA TRP A 353 2.72 0.68 -8.24
C TRP A 353 2.15 0.56 -6.82
N SER A 354 2.94 0.08 -5.86
CA SER A 354 2.48 0.00 -4.48
C SER A 354 2.31 1.39 -3.87
N ARG A 355 1.19 1.58 -3.20
CA ARG A 355 0.81 2.82 -2.51
C ARG A 355 0.49 2.59 -1.04
N TRP A 356 0.49 1.34 -0.60
CA TRP A 356 0.09 0.96 0.74
C TRP A 356 1.21 1.15 1.76
N PRO A 357 1.01 1.95 2.83
CA PRO A 357 1.95 2.03 3.94
C PRO A 357 1.89 0.75 4.77
N GLN A 358 2.91 -0.08 4.72
CA GLN A 358 2.89 -1.42 5.33
C GLN A 358 2.75 -1.39 6.85
N TYR A 359 3.45 -0.50 7.52
CA TYR A 359 3.50 -0.47 8.97
C TYR A 359 3.21 0.91 9.56
N SER A 360 3.28 1.98 8.78
CA SER A 360 3.26 3.34 9.28
C SER A 360 2.63 4.30 8.29
N GLU A 361 1.74 5.13 8.78
CA GLU A 361 1.22 6.30 8.07
C GLU A 361 2.20 7.48 8.14
N MET A 362 2.99 7.53 9.19
CA MET A 362 3.99 8.57 9.42
C MET A 362 5.19 8.38 8.50
N TYR A 363 5.68 7.15 8.40
CA TYR A 363 6.91 6.81 7.72
C TYR A 363 6.89 7.06 6.19
N PRO A 364 5.90 6.58 5.40
CA PRO A 364 5.90 6.79 3.95
C PRO A 364 5.68 8.22 3.52
N TYR A 365 4.95 9.02 4.29
CA TYR A 365 4.54 10.34 3.87
C TYR A 365 5.53 11.44 4.21
N HIS A 366 6.27 11.27 5.27
CA HIS A 366 7.03 12.35 5.85
C HIS A 366 8.54 12.15 5.75
N ASP A 367 8.98 10.94 5.57
CA ASP A 367 10.38 10.63 5.32
C ASP A 367 10.72 10.74 3.82
N ARG A 368 10.27 11.83 3.23
CA ARG A 368 10.32 12.10 1.80
C ARG A 368 11.73 12.12 1.28
N GLY A 369 12.02 11.26 0.30
CA GLY A 369 13.32 11.17 -0.34
C GLY A 369 14.36 10.42 0.47
N VAL A 370 14.07 10.06 1.72
CA VAL A 370 15.04 9.41 2.61
C VAL A 370 14.86 7.90 2.61
N CYS A 371 13.63 7.41 2.68
CA CYS A 371 13.38 5.98 2.70
C CYS A 371 12.01 5.55 2.17
N TYR A 372 11.47 6.32 1.35
CA TYR A 372 10.16 6.09 0.78
C TYR A 372 10.05 4.74 0.07
N TRP A 373 9.61 3.69 0.78
CA TRP A 373 9.61 2.30 0.29
C TRP A 373 10.95 1.85 -0.27
N SER A 374 12.04 2.28 0.35
CA SER A 374 13.40 1.99 -0.07
C SER A 374 14.36 2.12 1.12
N ASN A 375 15.56 1.56 1.00
CA ASN A 375 16.65 1.69 1.97
C ASN A 375 16.23 1.35 3.41
N LEU A 376 15.54 0.22 3.62
CA LEU A 376 14.95 -0.16 4.90
C LEU A 376 15.32 -1.58 5.29
N ILE A 377 15.71 -1.75 6.55
CA ILE A 377 15.68 -3.03 7.28
C ILE A 377 14.81 -2.84 8.50
N TYR A 378 13.73 -3.62 8.61
CA TYR A 378 12.77 -3.50 9.70
C TYR A 378 12.44 -4.86 10.31
N PRO A 379 13.27 -5.38 11.23
CA PRO A 379 12.87 -6.48 12.12
C PRO A 379 11.83 -5.97 13.10
N ASN A 380 10.70 -6.67 13.19
CA ASN A 380 9.57 -6.20 13.99
C ASN A 380 8.77 -7.35 14.59
N VAL A 381 8.03 -7.04 15.63
CA VAL A 381 7.04 -7.92 16.25
C VAL A 381 5.68 -7.26 16.13
N THR A 382 4.69 -7.99 15.65
CA THR A 382 3.29 -7.61 15.70
C THR A 382 2.54 -8.55 16.60
N VAL A 383 1.82 -8.02 17.58
CA VAL A 383 0.90 -8.78 18.42
C VAL A 383 -0.50 -8.19 18.33
N GLY A 384 -1.51 -9.03 18.38
CA GLY A 384 -2.86 -8.52 18.32
C GLY A 384 -3.91 -9.57 18.68
N THR A 385 -5.16 -9.11 18.68
CA THR A 385 -6.31 -9.95 18.95
C THR A 385 -7.57 -9.41 18.31
N ALA A 386 -8.51 -10.32 17.99
CA ALA A 386 -9.86 -9.99 17.55
C ALA A 386 -10.88 -10.65 18.48
N PHE A 387 -11.80 -9.88 19.00
CA PHE A 387 -12.85 -10.33 19.90
C PHE A 387 -14.14 -10.67 19.11
N ALA A 388 -14.97 -11.53 19.68
CA ALA A 388 -16.22 -11.97 19.05
C ALA A 388 -17.21 -10.80 18.77
N ASN A 389 -17.16 -9.73 19.54
CA ASN A 389 -17.98 -8.53 19.36
C ASN A 389 -17.50 -7.61 18.22
N GLY A 390 -16.40 -7.97 17.52
CA GLY A 390 -15.85 -7.23 16.38
C GLY A 390 -14.75 -6.23 16.72
N HIS A 391 -14.41 -6.04 17.98
CA HIS A 391 -13.26 -5.24 18.39
C HIS A 391 -11.95 -5.92 18.04
N LYS A 392 -10.94 -5.15 17.60
CA LYS A 392 -9.61 -5.67 17.28
C LYS A 392 -8.55 -4.72 17.85
N VAL A 393 -7.47 -5.29 18.32
CA VAL A 393 -6.28 -4.53 18.74
C VAL A 393 -5.06 -5.16 18.10
N ASN A 394 -4.16 -4.33 17.60
CA ASN A 394 -2.84 -4.78 17.21
C ASN A 394 -1.78 -3.75 17.59
N VAL A 395 -0.58 -4.23 17.86
CA VAL A 395 0.61 -3.44 18.17
C VAL A 395 1.75 -3.99 17.36
N ASN A 396 2.47 -3.12 16.66
CA ASN A 396 3.69 -3.45 15.92
C ASN A 396 4.83 -2.61 16.48
N ALA A 397 6.00 -3.20 16.68
CA ALA A 397 7.18 -2.47 17.13
C ALA A 397 8.48 -3.15 16.69
N GLY A 398 9.50 -2.36 16.48
CA GLY A 398 10.84 -2.82 16.17
C GLY A 398 11.85 -1.70 15.91
N PRO A 399 13.14 -2.03 15.86
CA PRO A 399 14.18 -1.11 15.40
C PRO A 399 14.15 -1.02 13.87
N MET A 400 14.37 0.16 13.33
CA MET A 400 14.54 0.40 11.90
C MET A 400 15.98 0.77 11.59
N PHE A 401 16.48 0.27 10.47
CA PHE A 401 17.81 0.59 9.95
C PHE A 401 17.71 0.96 8.47
N ALA A 402 18.60 1.82 8.02
CA ALA A 402 18.88 1.97 6.60
C ALA A 402 19.66 0.74 6.11
N ALA A 403 19.34 0.22 4.94
CA ALA A 403 20.08 -0.89 4.34
C ALA A 403 21.50 -0.47 3.94
N VAL A 404 21.66 0.82 3.61
CA VAL A 404 22.95 1.47 3.38
C VAL A 404 22.91 2.88 3.98
N GLU A 405 24.06 3.33 4.47
CA GLU A 405 24.27 4.71 4.85
C GLU A 405 24.37 5.56 3.57
N ASP A 406 23.37 6.37 3.31
CA ASP A 406 23.23 7.15 2.06
C ASP A 406 23.32 8.67 2.28
N GLY A 407 23.46 9.10 3.53
CA GLY A 407 23.53 10.51 3.92
C GLY A 407 22.21 11.28 3.80
N MET A 408 21.15 10.64 3.35
CA MET A 408 19.86 11.32 3.11
C MET A 408 19.16 11.74 4.40
N GLY A 409 19.37 11.02 5.49
CA GLY A 409 18.88 11.39 6.82
C GLY A 409 19.65 12.54 7.47
N GLY A 410 20.83 12.89 6.92
CA GLY A 410 21.70 13.96 7.40
C GLY A 410 22.52 13.61 8.63
N GLY A 411 22.26 12.48 9.29
CA GLY A 411 23.09 11.91 10.36
C GLY A 411 24.23 11.08 9.79
N GLY A 412 25.06 10.51 10.67
CA GLY A 412 26.27 9.76 10.30
C GLY A 412 26.17 8.27 10.52
N GLY A 413 24.97 7.68 10.50
CA GLY A 413 24.79 6.26 10.78
C GLY A 413 23.67 5.61 9.99
N ASP A 414 23.47 4.32 10.23
CA ASP A 414 22.42 3.49 9.60
C ASP A 414 21.21 3.19 10.49
N PHE A 415 21.28 3.48 11.79
CA PHE A 415 20.17 3.26 12.71
C PHE A 415 19.14 4.37 12.57
N ARG A 416 17.95 4.03 12.00
CA ARG A 416 16.84 4.97 11.83
C ARG A 416 16.06 5.21 13.11
N GLY A 417 16.09 4.28 14.05
CA GLY A 417 15.45 4.46 15.35
C GLY A 417 14.52 3.34 15.75
N TRP A 418 13.78 3.57 16.83
CA TRP A 418 12.74 2.67 17.32
C TRP A 418 11.38 3.15 16.87
N PHE A 419 10.66 2.28 16.20
CA PHE A 419 9.30 2.55 15.74
C PHE A 419 8.30 1.67 16.49
N GLY A 420 7.14 2.23 16.81
CA GLY A 420 6.01 1.54 17.38
C GLY A 420 4.68 2.08 16.85
N MET A 421 3.73 1.19 16.63
CA MET A 421 2.36 1.50 16.23
C MET A 421 1.37 0.69 17.05
N ALA A 422 0.28 1.31 17.47
CA ALA A 422 -0.87 0.64 18.08
C ALA A 422 -2.14 1.05 17.34
N ARG A 423 -2.98 0.06 17.01
CA ARG A 423 -4.27 0.29 16.37
C ARG A 423 -5.38 -0.46 17.11
N TYR A 424 -6.49 0.23 17.32
CA TYR A 424 -7.72 -0.30 17.88
C TYR A 424 -8.88 -0.05 16.92
N ASP A 425 -9.48 -1.13 16.38
CA ASP A 425 -10.67 -1.08 15.53
C ASP A 425 -11.90 -1.47 16.36
N PHE A 426 -13.01 -0.77 16.16
CA PHE A 426 -14.25 -1.00 16.89
C PHE A 426 -15.50 -0.78 16.04
N PRO A 427 -16.52 -1.64 16.18
CA PRO A 427 -17.85 -1.37 15.63
C PRO A 427 -18.56 -0.35 16.54
N LEU A 428 -19.14 0.69 15.94
CA LEU A 428 -19.95 1.67 16.65
C LEU A 428 -21.44 1.29 16.60
N LEU A 429 -21.97 1.17 15.38
CA LEU A 429 -23.35 0.80 15.13
C LEU A 429 -23.43 -0.18 13.99
N LYS A 430 -24.33 -1.14 14.05
CA LYS A 430 -24.59 -2.09 12.98
C LYS A 430 -25.98 -1.86 12.41
N LYS A 431 -26.12 -2.04 11.09
CA LYS A 431 -27.41 -1.98 10.37
C LYS A 431 -28.16 -0.67 10.57
N ILE A 432 -27.46 0.47 10.45
CA ILE A 432 -27.97 1.82 10.73
C ILE A 432 -29.21 2.14 9.85
N PHE A 433 -29.23 1.67 8.61
CA PHE A 433 -30.32 1.88 7.66
C PHE A 433 -31.11 0.59 7.44
N GLY A 434 -31.68 0.02 8.50
CA GLY A 434 -32.41 -1.25 8.46
C GLY A 434 -31.47 -2.45 8.40
N LYS A 435 -31.30 -3.04 7.21
CA LYS A 435 -30.41 -4.20 7.01
C LYS A 435 -29.04 -3.83 6.43
N ARG A 436 -28.83 -2.56 6.08
CA ARG A 436 -27.65 -2.08 5.37
C ARG A 436 -26.95 -0.98 6.18
N GLY A 437 -25.63 -0.88 5.99
CA GLY A 437 -24.79 0.15 6.58
C GLY A 437 -24.37 -0.15 8.02
N ASP A 438 -23.08 -0.20 8.22
CA ASP A 438 -22.45 -0.29 9.54
C ASP A 438 -21.64 0.99 9.77
N LEU A 439 -21.57 1.46 10.99
CA LEU A 439 -20.67 2.51 11.43
C LEU A 439 -19.53 1.86 12.20
N THR A 440 -18.32 1.99 11.68
CA THR A 440 -17.11 1.46 12.31
C THR A 440 -16.12 2.59 12.58
N GLY A 441 -15.20 2.36 13.47
CA GLY A 441 -14.14 3.32 13.75
C GLY A 441 -12.84 2.64 14.10
N HIS A 442 -11.77 3.44 14.04
CA HIS A 442 -10.49 3.04 14.60
C HIS A 442 -9.72 4.21 15.19
N VAL A 443 -8.79 3.89 16.07
CA VAL A 443 -7.75 4.80 16.55
C VAL A 443 -6.40 4.16 16.24
N THR A 444 -5.48 4.95 15.67
CA THR A 444 -4.09 4.55 15.42
C THR A 444 -3.17 5.56 16.07
N ALA A 445 -2.17 5.07 16.78
CA ALA A 445 -1.09 5.87 17.35
C ALA A 445 0.25 5.29 16.88
N GLU A 446 1.17 6.16 16.45
CA GLU A 446 2.51 5.79 16.03
C GLU A 446 3.55 6.65 16.72
N LEU A 447 4.71 6.06 17.00
CA LEU A 447 5.83 6.71 17.65
C LEU A 447 7.13 6.34 16.95
N LEU A 448 7.97 7.32 16.68
CA LEU A 448 9.33 7.14 16.20
C LEU A 448 10.30 7.86 17.11
N GLY A 449 11.12 7.07 17.84
CA GLY A 449 12.31 7.57 18.53
C GLY A 449 13.49 7.50 17.57
N PRO A 450 13.99 8.63 17.04
CA PRO A 450 15.00 8.63 15.97
C PRO A 450 16.34 8.09 16.43
N GLY A 451 17.06 7.49 15.47
CA GLY A 451 18.44 7.04 15.63
C GLY A 451 19.44 7.96 14.95
N ASN A 452 20.69 7.53 14.90
CA ASN A 452 21.81 8.33 14.35
C ASN A 452 21.79 8.49 12.82
N TYR A 453 20.84 7.88 12.12
CA TYR A 453 20.60 8.13 10.71
C TYR A 453 20.07 9.56 10.46
N TYR A 454 19.34 10.13 11.42
CA TYR A 454 18.79 11.47 11.35
C TYR A 454 19.66 12.48 12.11
N THR A 455 19.53 13.76 11.76
CA THR A 455 20.15 14.86 12.51
C THR A 455 19.37 15.25 13.76
N SER A 456 18.07 14.95 13.80
CA SER A 456 17.19 15.27 14.93
C SER A 456 17.09 14.08 15.88
N ASP A 457 17.08 14.34 17.18
CA ASP A 457 16.80 13.41 18.26
C ASP A 457 15.37 13.55 18.83
N THR A 458 14.58 14.43 18.24
CA THR A 458 13.23 14.72 18.70
C THR A 458 12.27 13.59 18.29
N VAL A 459 11.58 13.03 19.26
CA VAL A 459 10.57 11.99 19.03
C VAL A 459 9.44 12.52 18.14
N ALA A 460 9.08 11.76 17.12
CA ALA A 460 7.93 12.02 16.28
C ALA A 460 6.76 11.14 16.66
N TYR A 461 5.56 11.68 16.55
CA TYR A 461 4.36 10.88 16.74
C TYR A 461 3.25 11.24 15.74
N PHE A 462 2.39 10.25 15.53
CA PHE A 462 1.18 10.35 14.73
C PHE A 462 0.00 9.80 15.50
N LEU A 463 -1.12 10.51 15.46
CA LEU A 463 -2.38 10.05 16.05
C LEU A 463 -3.51 10.23 15.04
N ARG A 464 -4.30 9.19 14.86
CA ARG A 464 -5.50 9.19 14.04
C ARG A 464 -6.68 8.63 14.80
N TRP A 465 -7.83 9.25 14.66
CA TRP A 465 -9.10 8.58 14.82
C TRP A 465 -9.92 8.68 13.53
N GLU A 466 -10.67 7.64 13.23
CA GLU A 466 -11.49 7.55 12.03
C GLU A 466 -12.84 6.93 12.33
N VAL A 467 -13.86 7.40 11.62
CA VAL A 467 -15.20 6.81 11.58
C VAL A 467 -15.63 6.71 10.12
N ILE A 468 -16.18 5.57 9.76
CA ILE A 468 -16.67 5.28 8.41
C ILE A 468 -17.97 4.48 8.47
#